data_cdead0a223df798a428e6eca716dfbec
#
_entry.id   cdead0a223df798a428e6eca716dfbec
#
_cell.length_a   1.000
_cell.length_b   1.000
_cell.length_c   1.000
_cell.angle_alpha   90.00
_cell.angle_beta   90.00
_cell.angle_gamma   90.00
#
_symmetry.space_group_name_H-M   'P 1'
#
loop_
_entity.id
_entity.type
_entity.pdbx_description
1 polymer ?
#
loop_
_entity_poly.entity_id
_entity_poly.type
_entity_poly.pdbx_seq_one_letter_code
_entity_poly.pdbx_strand_id
1 'polypeptide(L)'
;MNTVTMKNVEFGAGVPKICVPICGKTKEDVLEQAKIILDTPADIIEWRMDWFEQVENTASVVEMAKELREVFKETPVLATFRSKKEGGELEVSTEYYVELNCAVAKSRYVDAVDVELYTGDKEVETIVTTAHENGVKVIMSNHDFFKTPSKEEIISRLCAMQEKGADIPKIAVMPQSKKDVLTLLSATNEMVEEHADRPIITMSMAATGIISRLAGEVFGSCLTFGAAKKASAPGQMGVNDLKTVLETLHKSL
;
A
#
# COMPACT_ATOMS: atom_id res chain seq x y z
N MET A 1 5.41 -14.97 -12.94
CA MET A 1 5.55 -13.76 -12.10
C MET A 1 6.34 -14.11 -10.85
N ASN A 2 7.31 -13.30 -10.45
CA ASN A 2 8.09 -13.52 -9.21
C ASN A 2 7.24 -13.08 -8.01
N THR A 3 7.38 -13.78 -6.87
CA THR A 3 6.75 -13.37 -5.61
C THR A 3 7.65 -12.41 -4.84
N VAL A 4 7.07 -11.66 -3.90
CA VAL A 4 7.80 -10.79 -2.97
C VAL A 4 7.51 -11.24 -1.54
N THR A 5 8.55 -11.46 -0.76
CA THR A 5 8.43 -11.89 0.63
C THR A 5 8.83 -10.75 1.58
N MET A 6 7.99 -10.46 2.56
CA MET A 6 8.26 -9.59 3.70
C MET A 6 8.01 -10.39 4.97
N LYS A 7 9.04 -10.58 5.82
CA LYS A 7 8.96 -11.52 6.95
C LYS A 7 8.52 -12.92 6.47
N ASN A 8 7.42 -13.43 7.03
CA ASN A 8 6.82 -14.72 6.68
C ASN A 8 5.62 -14.61 5.71
N VAL A 9 5.39 -13.43 5.13
CA VAL A 9 4.26 -13.17 4.22
C VAL A 9 4.77 -13.11 2.78
N GLU A 10 4.21 -13.95 1.92
CA GLU A 10 4.50 -14.01 0.50
C GLU A 10 3.39 -13.32 -0.30
N PHE A 11 3.76 -12.30 -1.09
CA PHE A 11 2.86 -11.53 -1.96
C PHE A 11 2.98 -12.04 -3.41
N GLY A 12 1.86 -12.14 -4.10
CA GLY A 12 1.79 -12.61 -5.49
C GLY A 12 1.52 -14.10 -5.63
N ALA A 13 1.24 -14.80 -4.52
CA ALA A 13 0.82 -16.20 -4.53
C ALA A 13 -0.41 -16.41 -3.65
N GLY A 14 -1.39 -17.19 -4.16
CA GLY A 14 -2.61 -17.56 -3.46
C GLY A 14 -3.53 -16.36 -3.15
N VAL A 15 -4.24 -16.44 -2.04
CA VAL A 15 -5.20 -15.40 -1.61
C VAL A 15 -4.51 -14.04 -1.46
N PRO A 16 -5.11 -12.96 -1.99
CA PRO A 16 -4.59 -11.60 -1.79
C PRO A 16 -4.44 -11.27 -0.30
N LYS A 17 -3.30 -10.65 0.04
CA LYS A 17 -3.01 -10.30 1.43
C LYS A 17 -3.87 -9.13 1.90
N ILE A 18 -4.24 -9.15 3.17
CA ILE A 18 -5.05 -8.08 3.77
C ILE A 18 -4.14 -7.10 4.49
N CYS A 19 -4.14 -5.86 4.01
CA CYS A 19 -3.47 -4.73 4.65
C CYS A 19 -4.45 -3.96 5.52
N VAL A 20 -4.07 -3.66 6.76
CA VAL A 20 -4.87 -2.85 7.68
C VAL A 20 -4.12 -1.57 8.04
N PRO A 21 -4.70 -0.38 7.76
CA PRO A 21 -4.04 0.89 8.03
C PRO A 21 -4.19 1.34 9.49
N ILE A 22 -3.15 2.00 9.99
CA ILE A 22 -3.10 2.76 11.24
C ILE A 22 -3.06 4.24 10.88
N CYS A 23 -4.04 5.01 11.36
CA CYS A 23 -4.20 6.45 11.12
C CYS A 23 -4.29 7.21 12.46
N GLY A 24 -3.43 6.88 13.41
CA GLY A 24 -3.35 7.54 14.70
C GLY A 24 -2.67 8.91 14.61
N LYS A 25 -3.18 9.90 15.36
CA LYS A 25 -2.59 11.23 15.43
C LYS A 25 -1.48 11.33 16.47
N THR A 26 -1.76 10.82 17.67
CA THR A 26 -0.78 10.77 18.76
C THR A 26 -0.13 9.39 18.81
N LYS A 27 0.96 9.29 19.57
CA LYS A 27 1.61 8.02 19.86
C LYS A 27 0.65 7.02 20.50
N GLU A 28 -0.14 7.49 21.45
CA GLU A 28 -1.14 6.68 22.16
C GLU A 28 -2.20 6.14 21.20
N ASP A 29 -2.71 7.00 20.27
CA ASP A 29 -3.68 6.61 19.24
C ASP A 29 -3.11 5.54 18.30
N VAL A 30 -1.85 5.70 17.88
CA VAL A 30 -1.15 4.73 17.01
C VAL A 30 -1.02 3.39 17.70
N LEU A 31 -0.58 3.37 18.97
CA LEU A 31 -0.40 2.15 19.74
C LEU A 31 -1.73 1.49 20.14
N GLU A 32 -2.78 2.27 20.39
CA GLU A 32 -4.12 1.72 20.62
C GLU A 32 -4.64 1.01 19.36
N GLN A 33 -4.54 1.66 18.20
CA GLN A 33 -4.93 1.04 16.94
C GLN A 33 -4.09 -0.20 16.64
N ALA A 34 -2.78 -0.16 16.89
CA ALA A 34 -1.90 -1.30 16.70
C ALA A 34 -2.33 -2.51 17.53
N LYS A 35 -2.68 -2.31 18.81
CA LYS A 35 -3.18 -3.39 19.69
C LYS A 35 -4.49 -3.99 19.20
N ILE A 36 -5.40 -3.18 18.66
CA ILE A 36 -6.67 -3.66 18.11
C ILE A 36 -6.43 -4.54 16.88
N ILE A 37 -5.47 -4.15 16.05
CA ILE A 37 -5.17 -4.86 14.80
C ILE A 37 -4.53 -6.22 15.05
N LEU A 38 -3.81 -6.42 16.17
CA LEU A 38 -3.26 -7.73 16.55
C LEU A 38 -4.31 -8.85 16.63
N ASP A 39 -5.56 -8.49 16.97
CA ASP A 39 -6.67 -9.44 17.07
C ASP A 39 -7.43 -9.59 15.73
N THR A 40 -6.90 -9.07 14.64
CA THR A 40 -7.52 -9.14 13.31
C THR A 40 -6.74 -10.05 12.36
N PRO A 41 -7.35 -10.56 11.30
CA PRO A 41 -6.67 -11.37 10.30
C PRO A 41 -5.86 -10.52 9.27
N ALA A 42 -5.14 -9.51 9.76
CA ALA A 42 -4.27 -8.70 8.93
C ALA A 42 -2.98 -9.46 8.60
N ASP A 43 -2.59 -9.46 7.33
CA ASP A 43 -1.33 -10.04 6.86
C ASP A 43 -0.18 -9.03 6.89
N ILE A 44 -0.48 -7.74 6.73
CA ILE A 44 0.46 -6.62 6.74
C ILE A 44 -0.23 -5.38 7.33
N ILE A 45 0.55 -4.54 7.99
CA ILE A 45 0.07 -3.29 8.57
C ILE A 45 0.61 -2.12 7.77
N GLU A 46 -0.24 -1.16 7.42
CA GLU A 46 0.19 0.11 6.86
C GLU A 46 0.17 1.20 7.94
N TRP A 47 1.32 1.74 8.31
CA TRP A 47 1.34 2.93 9.14
C TRP A 47 1.31 4.20 8.30
N ARG A 48 0.23 4.97 8.41
CA ARG A 48 0.00 6.24 7.74
C ARG A 48 0.69 7.37 8.53
N MET A 49 1.95 7.64 8.21
CA MET A 49 2.79 8.64 8.87
C MET A 49 2.23 10.06 8.72
N ASP A 50 1.56 10.34 7.61
CA ASP A 50 0.95 11.66 7.33
C ASP A 50 -0.18 12.06 8.32
N TRP A 51 -0.71 11.12 9.10
CA TRP A 51 -1.66 11.39 10.18
C TRP A 51 -0.97 11.73 11.52
N PHE A 52 0.30 11.35 11.66
CA PHE A 52 1.01 11.47 12.93
C PHE A 52 1.42 12.92 13.19
N GLU A 53 1.00 13.51 14.31
CA GLU A 53 1.22 14.93 14.62
C GLU A 53 2.69 15.34 14.69
N GLN A 54 3.59 14.40 15.00
CA GLN A 54 5.04 14.63 15.04
C GLN A 54 5.75 14.21 13.76
N VAL A 55 5.04 14.07 12.66
CA VAL A 55 5.60 13.57 11.40
C VAL A 55 6.70 14.47 10.83
N GLU A 56 6.73 15.77 11.16
CA GLU A 56 7.79 16.71 10.76
C GLU A 56 9.07 16.58 11.61
N ASN A 57 9.10 15.66 12.56
CA ASN A 57 10.31 15.31 13.33
C ASN A 57 10.71 13.87 12.98
N THR A 58 11.69 13.74 12.10
CA THR A 58 12.18 12.44 11.60
C THR A 58 12.60 11.50 12.73
N ALA A 59 13.19 12.01 13.84
CA ALA A 59 13.58 11.19 14.98
C ALA A 59 12.36 10.60 15.71
N SER A 60 11.29 11.39 15.87
CA SER A 60 10.01 10.93 16.46
C SER A 60 9.34 9.87 15.60
N VAL A 61 9.42 10.01 14.27
CA VAL A 61 8.89 9.01 13.33
C VAL A 61 9.66 7.70 13.42
N VAL A 62 10.99 7.75 13.47
CA VAL A 62 11.82 6.55 13.60
C VAL A 62 11.57 5.84 14.94
N GLU A 63 11.42 6.59 16.04
CA GLU A 63 11.09 5.99 17.35
C GLU A 63 9.69 5.34 17.33
N MET A 64 8.70 5.97 16.68
CA MET A 64 7.36 5.37 16.52
C MET A 64 7.40 4.09 15.67
N ALA A 65 8.21 4.08 14.60
CA ALA A 65 8.42 2.86 13.78
C ALA A 65 9.02 1.72 14.61
N LYS A 66 9.96 2.03 15.53
CA LYS A 66 10.53 1.06 16.46
C LYS A 66 9.48 0.49 17.40
N GLU A 67 8.62 1.32 17.98
CA GLU A 67 7.55 0.84 18.85
C GLU A 67 6.53 -0.01 18.11
N LEU A 68 6.17 0.35 16.89
CA LEU A 68 5.33 -0.49 16.04
C LEU A 68 5.97 -1.85 15.75
N ARG A 69 7.30 -1.88 15.52
CA ARG A 69 8.04 -3.13 15.34
C ARG A 69 7.99 -4.01 16.59
N GLU A 70 8.07 -3.41 17.79
CA GLU A 70 7.96 -4.14 19.06
C GLU A 70 6.56 -4.75 19.26
N VAL A 71 5.51 -4.04 18.79
CA VAL A 71 4.13 -4.55 18.85
C VAL A 71 3.92 -5.67 17.82
N PHE A 72 4.27 -5.45 16.55
CA PHE A 72 3.93 -6.37 15.47
C PHE A 72 4.93 -7.51 15.26
N LYS A 73 6.15 -7.40 15.79
CA LYS A 73 7.20 -8.44 15.73
C LYS A 73 7.36 -9.05 14.34
N GLU A 74 6.62 -10.11 14.03
CA GLU A 74 6.72 -10.87 12.78
C GLU A 74 5.71 -10.44 11.70
N THR A 75 4.73 -9.59 12.03
CA THR A 75 3.82 -9.04 11.01
C THR A 75 4.53 -7.92 10.25
N PRO A 76 4.55 -7.95 8.91
CA PRO A 76 5.16 -6.90 8.10
C PRO A 76 4.54 -5.53 8.37
N VAL A 77 5.38 -4.50 8.40
CA VAL A 77 4.98 -3.09 8.55
C VAL A 77 5.40 -2.33 7.30
N LEU A 78 4.41 -1.74 6.64
CA LEU A 78 4.56 -0.77 5.56
C LEU A 78 4.48 0.64 6.15
N ALA A 79 5.51 1.46 5.98
CA ALA A 79 5.46 2.88 6.32
C ALA A 79 5.04 3.70 5.10
N THR A 80 3.98 4.48 5.25
CA THR A 80 3.41 5.30 4.17
C THR A 80 3.30 6.76 4.62
N PHE A 81 4.02 7.66 3.96
CA PHE A 81 3.67 9.07 3.98
C PHE A 81 2.90 9.39 2.70
N ARG A 82 1.58 9.56 2.81
CA ARG A 82 0.75 9.94 1.68
C ARG A 82 0.73 11.46 1.56
N SER A 83 1.18 11.98 0.41
CA SER A 83 1.15 13.41 0.13
C SER A 83 -0.28 13.92 -0.02
N LYS A 84 -0.48 15.20 0.24
CA LYS A 84 -1.79 15.84 0.04
C LYS A 84 -2.25 15.78 -1.41
N LYS A 85 -1.31 15.76 -2.36
CA LYS A 85 -1.60 15.62 -3.80
C LYS A 85 -2.25 14.28 -4.13
N GLU A 86 -1.91 13.23 -3.39
CA GLU A 86 -2.45 11.87 -3.55
C GLU A 86 -3.42 11.48 -2.42
N GLY A 87 -4.08 12.48 -1.79
CA GLY A 87 -5.16 12.27 -0.82
C GLY A 87 -4.72 12.05 0.62
N GLY A 88 -3.52 12.45 0.98
CA GLY A 88 -3.02 12.46 2.36
C GLY A 88 -3.44 13.70 3.15
N GLU A 89 -3.06 13.73 4.42
CA GLU A 89 -3.44 14.77 5.37
C GLU A 89 -2.54 16.01 5.31
N LEU A 90 -1.25 15.81 5.01
CA LEU A 90 -0.24 16.85 5.12
C LEU A 90 0.52 17.06 3.80
N GLU A 91 0.87 18.31 3.52
CA GLU A 91 1.81 18.66 2.46
C GLU A 91 3.17 18.97 3.08
N VAL A 92 4.22 18.35 2.55
CA VAL A 92 5.62 18.58 2.95
C VAL A 92 6.45 18.89 1.71
N SER A 93 7.64 19.46 1.91
CA SER A 93 8.58 19.64 0.80
C SER A 93 9.04 18.27 0.24
N THR A 94 9.42 18.25 -1.02
CA THR A 94 9.96 17.03 -1.65
C THR A 94 11.23 16.56 -0.95
N GLU A 95 12.07 17.49 -0.52
CA GLU A 95 13.30 17.19 0.22
C GLU A 95 13.00 16.48 1.54
N TYR A 96 11.98 16.97 2.28
CA TYR A 96 11.56 16.34 3.54
C TYR A 96 10.93 14.97 3.30
N TYR A 97 10.14 14.82 2.26
CA TYR A 97 9.57 13.53 1.87
C TYR A 97 10.67 12.47 1.63
N VAL A 98 11.74 12.85 0.93
CA VAL A 98 12.90 11.98 0.67
C VAL A 98 13.64 11.68 1.97
N GLU A 99 13.95 12.71 2.77
CA GLU A 99 14.63 12.54 4.06
C GLU A 99 13.89 11.57 4.97
N LEU A 100 12.57 11.76 5.12
CA LEU A 100 11.72 10.95 5.98
C LEU A 100 11.71 9.47 5.54
N ASN A 101 11.43 9.22 4.25
CA ASN A 101 11.40 7.85 3.73
C ASN A 101 12.77 7.16 3.85
N CYS A 102 13.85 7.86 3.55
CA CYS A 102 15.20 7.35 3.72
C CYS A 102 15.55 7.05 5.18
N ALA A 103 15.16 7.91 6.11
CA ALA A 103 15.42 7.70 7.54
C ALA A 103 14.66 6.48 8.08
N VAL A 104 13.39 6.34 7.69
CA VAL A 104 12.57 5.20 8.07
C VAL A 104 13.13 3.90 7.48
N ALA A 105 13.53 3.88 6.21
CA ALA A 105 14.15 2.73 5.57
C ALA A 105 15.48 2.34 6.26
N LYS A 106 16.36 3.31 6.54
CA LYS A 106 17.64 3.09 7.26
C LYS A 106 17.45 2.54 8.66
N SER A 107 16.35 2.85 9.32
CA SER A 107 16.05 2.36 10.68
C SER A 107 15.86 0.84 10.73
N ARG A 108 15.42 0.21 9.63
CA ARG A 108 15.08 -1.22 9.52
C ARG A 108 13.97 -1.66 10.49
N TYR A 109 13.20 -0.72 11.04
CA TYR A 109 12.04 -1.04 11.86
C TYR A 109 10.78 -1.33 11.04
N VAL A 110 10.83 -1.05 9.73
CA VAL A 110 9.77 -1.36 8.77
C VAL A 110 10.24 -2.36 7.71
N ASP A 111 9.31 -3.08 7.09
CA ASP A 111 9.61 -4.07 6.06
C ASP A 111 9.45 -3.51 4.66
N ALA A 112 8.62 -2.45 4.54
CA ALA A 112 8.43 -1.73 3.30
C ALA A 112 8.20 -0.23 3.52
N VAL A 113 8.47 0.56 2.49
CA VAL A 113 8.09 1.98 2.37
C VAL A 113 7.21 2.18 1.14
N ASP A 114 6.21 3.07 1.24
CA ASP A 114 5.41 3.51 0.10
C ASP A 114 6.08 4.73 -0.54
N VAL A 115 6.33 4.68 -1.85
CA VAL A 115 6.98 5.73 -2.62
C VAL A 115 6.08 6.20 -3.75
N GLU A 116 5.68 7.46 -3.75
CA GLU A 116 4.81 8.00 -4.81
C GLU A 116 5.59 8.17 -6.12
N LEU A 117 5.06 7.61 -7.22
CA LEU A 117 5.69 7.58 -8.55
C LEU A 117 6.11 8.96 -9.05
N TYR A 118 5.30 9.99 -8.77
CA TYR A 118 5.49 11.34 -9.30
C TYR A 118 6.19 12.29 -8.33
N THR A 119 6.93 11.78 -7.36
CA THR A 119 7.76 12.60 -6.44
C THR A 119 8.92 13.29 -7.15
N GLY A 120 9.45 12.66 -8.22
CA GLY A 120 10.61 13.09 -9.01
C GLY A 120 11.55 11.92 -9.27
N ASP A 121 12.20 11.88 -10.44
CA ASP A 121 13.00 10.71 -10.83
C ASP A 121 14.18 10.46 -9.89
N LYS A 122 14.92 11.52 -9.53
CA LYS A 122 16.07 11.43 -8.62
C LYS A 122 15.65 11.11 -7.18
N GLU A 123 14.55 11.68 -6.76
CA GLU A 123 13.96 11.51 -5.44
C GLU A 123 13.51 10.06 -5.25
N VAL A 124 12.78 9.53 -6.23
CA VAL A 124 12.35 8.12 -6.26
C VAL A 124 13.57 7.19 -6.25
N GLU A 125 14.57 7.41 -7.14
CA GLU A 125 15.81 6.62 -7.19
C GLU A 125 16.54 6.63 -5.84
N THR A 126 16.62 7.79 -5.19
CA THR A 126 17.28 7.94 -3.89
C THR A 126 16.59 7.09 -2.81
N ILE A 127 15.25 7.15 -2.74
CA ILE A 127 14.48 6.38 -1.75
C ILE A 127 14.58 4.88 -2.04
N VAL A 128 14.38 4.47 -3.30
CA VAL A 128 14.43 3.06 -3.72
C VAL A 128 15.80 2.45 -3.40
N THR A 129 16.89 3.13 -3.80
CA THR A 129 18.26 2.68 -3.52
C THR A 129 18.50 2.54 -2.02
N THR A 130 18.12 3.57 -1.24
CA THR A 130 18.26 3.54 0.22
C THR A 130 17.47 2.39 0.86
N ALA A 131 16.23 2.16 0.41
CA ALA A 131 15.40 1.07 0.94
C ALA A 131 16.04 -0.29 0.66
N HIS A 132 16.44 -0.55 -0.58
CA HIS A 132 17.04 -1.82 -0.99
C HIS A 132 18.38 -2.09 -0.29
N GLU A 133 19.25 -1.10 -0.15
CA GLU A 133 20.52 -1.20 0.61
C GLU A 133 20.30 -1.59 2.08
N ASN A 134 19.13 -1.27 2.63
CA ASN A 134 18.77 -1.61 4.00
C ASN A 134 17.86 -2.85 4.13
N GLY A 135 17.58 -3.55 3.03
CA GLY A 135 16.74 -4.74 2.99
C GLY A 135 15.24 -4.46 3.15
N VAL A 136 14.84 -3.20 2.95
CA VAL A 136 13.44 -2.73 3.00
C VAL A 136 12.86 -2.75 1.60
N LYS A 137 11.63 -3.26 1.45
CA LYS A 137 10.92 -3.34 0.18
C LYS A 137 10.28 -1.99 -0.20
N VAL A 138 10.01 -1.81 -1.49
CA VAL A 138 9.37 -0.61 -2.01
C VAL A 138 8.03 -0.96 -2.65
N ILE A 139 6.94 -0.43 -2.07
CA ILE A 139 5.64 -0.36 -2.73
C ILE A 139 5.58 1.01 -3.41
N MET A 140 5.72 1.03 -4.73
CA MET A 140 5.63 2.30 -5.47
C MET A 140 4.18 2.55 -5.88
N SER A 141 3.67 3.73 -5.55
CA SER A 141 2.24 4.00 -5.62
C SER A 141 1.88 5.22 -6.47
N ASN A 142 0.67 5.19 -6.99
CA ASN A 142 -0.01 6.36 -7.55
C ASN A 142 -1.52 6.30 -7.25
N HIS A 143 -2.09 7.44 -6.86
CA HIS A 143 -3.50 7.58 -6.50
C HIS A 143 -4.14 8.68 -7.34
N ASP A 144 -5.18 8.34 -8.10
CA ASP A 144 -6.01 9.33 -8.82
C ASP A 144 -7.38 9.42 -8.13
N PHE A 145 -7.59 10.47 -7.35
CA PHE A 145 -8.83 10.72 -6.61
C PHE A 145 -9.94 11.34 -7.46
N PHE A 146 -9.65 11.68 -8.72
CA PHE A 146 -10.59 12.41 -9.57
C PHE A 146 -11.20 11.56 -10.67
N LYS A 147 -10.48 10.57 -11.17
CA LYS A 147 -10.92 9.74 -12.30
C LYS A 147 -10.25 8.37 -12.32
N THR A 148 -10.73 7.52 -13.20
CA THR A 148 -10.03 6.33 -13.67
C THR A 148 -9.37 6.66 -15.01
N PRO A 149 -8.04 6.62 -15.13
CA PRO A 149 -7.33 6.78 -16.39
C PRO A 149 -7.71 5.69 -17.41
N SER A 150 -7.28 5.84 -18.67
CA SER A 150 -7.45 4.78 -19.65
C SER A 150 -6.67 3.51 -19.25
N LYS A 151 -7.04 2.37 -19.82
CA LYS A 151 -6.38 1.09 -19.56
C LYS A 151 -4.87 1.17 -19.86
N GLU A 152 -4.52 1.74 -21.00
CA GLU A 152 -3.14 1.92 -21.45
C GLU A 152 -2.33 2.81 -20.50
N GLU A 153 -2.95 3.86 -19.99
CA GLU A 153 -2.30 4.76 -19.02
C GLU A 153 -2.07 4.07 -17.67
N ILE A 154 -3.02 3.26 -17.19
CA ILE A 154 -2.87 2.47 -15.97
C ILE A 154 -1.70 1.50 -16.11
N ILE A 155 -1.64 0.75 -17.23
CA ILE A 155 -0.56 -0.20 -17.53
C ILE A 155 0.77 0.53 -17.62
N SER A 156 0.83 1.65 -18.36
CA SER A 156 2.04 2.47 -18.48
C SER A 156 2.60 2.94 -17.13
N ARG A 157 1.73 3.39 -16.21
CA ARG A 157 2.16 3.78 -14.84
C ARG A 157 2.71 2.60 -14.05
N LEU A 158 2.06 1.43 -14.12
CA LEU A 158 2.54 0.23 -13.43
C LEU A 158 3.88 -0.26 -14.00
N CYS A 159 4.07 -0.22 -15.33
CA CYS A 159 5.35 -0.53 -15.97
C CYS A 159 6.45 0.45 -15.53
N ALA A 160 6.15 1.76 -15.53
CA ALA A 160 7.11 2.77 -15.07
C ALA A 160 7.53 2.56 -13.61
N MET A 161 6.62 2.09 -12.74
CA MET A 161 6.96 1.72 -11.36
C MET A 161 7.92 0.52 -11.31
N GLN A 162 7.72 -0.50 -12.16
CA GLN A 162 8.64 -1.64 -12.28
C GLN A 162 10.03 -1.17 -12.72
N GLU A 163 10.10 -0.36 -13.76
CA GLU A 163 11.35 0.18 -14.30
C GLU A 163 12.14 1.01 -13.28
N LYS A 164 11.43 1.72 -12.40
CA LYS A 164 12.01 2.50 -11.30
C LYS A 164 12.37 1.67 -10.05
N GLY A 165 12.23 0.34 -10.12
CA GLY A 165 12.68 -0.55 -9.06
C GLY A 165 11.65 -0.82 -7.95
N ALA A 166 10.36 -0.57 -8.18
CA ALA A 166 9.33 -1.02 -7.22
C ALA A 166 9.41 -2.53 -7.01
N ASP A 167 9.35 -3.00 -5.76
CA ASP A 167 9.10 -4.42 -5.49
C ASP A 167 7.64 -4.77 -5.78
N ILE A 168 6.71 -3.87 -5.48
CA ILE A 168 5.27 -4.03 -5.75
C ILE A 168 4.71 -2.71 -6.30
N PRO A 169 4.42 -2.59 -7.60
CA PRO A 169 3.67 -1.47 -8.18
C PRO A 169 2.24 -1.41 -7.63
N LYS A 170 1.76 -0.20 -7.33
CA LYS A 170 0.43 0.02 -6.74
C LYS A 170 -0.30 1.18 -7.41
N ILE A 171 -1.54 0.97 -7.83
CA ILE A 171 -2.40 2.03 -8.34
C ILE A 171 -3.79 2.01 -7.70
N ALA A 172 -4.29 3.17 -7.30
CA ALA A 172 -5.65 3.36 -6.82
C ALA A 172 -6.33 4.47 -7.63
N VAL A 173 -7.51 4.21 -8.16
CA VAL A 173 -8.22 5.13 -9.05
C VAL A 173 -9.66 5.36 -8.60
N MET A 174 -10.23 6.53 -8.94
CA MET A 174 -11.60 6.88 -8.58
C MET A 174 -12.55 6.57 -9.73
N PRO A 175 -13.49 5.63 -9.59
CA PRO A 175 -14.47 5.36 -10.62
C PRO A 175 -15.57 6.42 -10.60
N GLN A 176 -15.92 6.93 -11.77
CA GLN A 176 -17.09 7.79 -12.00
C GLN A 176 -18.28 6.95 -12.51
N SER A 177 -18.00 5.73 -12.97
CA SER A 177 -18.99 4.80 -13.52
C SER A 177 -18.58 3.34 -13.29
N LYS A 178 -19.52 2.42 -13.50
CA LYS A 178 -19.21 0.97 -13.51
C LYS A 178 -18.22 0.59 -14.63
N LYS A 179 -18.21 1.34 -15.75
CA LYS A 179 -17.26 1.14 -16.84
C LYS A 179 -15.83 1.38 -16.38
N ASP A 180 -15.60 2.34 -15.51
CA ASP A 180 -14.28 2.65 -14.97
C ASP A 180 -13.74 1.50 -14.11
N VAL A 181 -14.63 0.82 -13.36
CA VAL A 181 -14.24 -0.38 -12.62
C VAL A 181 -13.82 -1.52 -13.57
N LEU A 182 -14.56 -1.72 -14.67
CA LEU A 182 -14.20 -2.69 -15.70
C LEU A 182 -12.87 -2.32 -16.39
N THR A 183 -12.63 -1.02 -16.61
CA THR A 183 -11.36 -0.53 -17.16
C THR A 183 -10.19 -0.90 -16.24
N LEU A 184 -10.31 -0.68 -14.93
CA LEU A 184 -9.28 -1.06 -13.97
C LEU A 184 -9.06 -2.59 -13.95
N LEU A 185 -10.13 -3.38 -13.88
CA LEU A 185 -10.01 -4.84 -13.87
C LEU A 185 -9.36 -5.37 -15.15
N SER A 186 -9.73 -4.81 -16.32
CA SER A 186 -9.10 -5.14 -17.60
C SER A 186 -7.62 -4.76 -17.64
N ALA A 187 -7.26 -3.58 -17.11
CA ALA A 187 -5.87 -3.16 -16.99
C ALA A 187 -5.07 -4.07 -16.06
N THR A 188 -5.66 -4.48 -14.94
CA THR A 188 -5.03 -5.39 -13.97
C THR A 188 -4.73 -6.73 -14.61
N ASN A 189 -5.72 -7.32 -15.29
CA ASN A 189 -5.57 -8.61 -15.97
C ASN A 189 -4.47 -8.56 -17.04
N GLU A 190 -4.53 -7.58 -17.96
CA GLU A 190 -3.53 -7.44 -19.02
C GLU A 190 -2.13 -7.16 -18.45
N MET A 191 -2.02 -6.31 -17.40
CA MET A 191 -0.74 -6.07 -16.75
C MET A 191 -0.12 -7.37 -16.22
N VAL A 192 -0.91 -8.22 -15.57
CA VAL A 192 -0.43 -9.47 -14.98
C VAL A 192 -0.08 -10.53 -16.04
N GLU A 193 -0.87 -10.61 -17.11
CA GLU A 193 -0.65 -11.61 -18.16
C GLU A 193 0.50 -11.25 -19.11
N GLU A 194 0.69 -9.95 -19.42
CA GLU A 194 1.55 -9.54 -20.52
C GLU A 194 2.77 -8.69 -20.10
N HIS A 195 2.73 -8.00 -18.95
CA HIS A 195 3.72 -6.98 -18.62
C HIS A 195 4.40 -7.14 -17.26
N ALA A 196 3.71 -7.70 -16.25
CA ALA A 196 4.25 -7.77 -14.91
C ALA A 196 5.24 -8.92 -14.73
N ASP A 197 6.42 -8.59 -14.22
CA ASP A 197 7.42 -9.57 -13.76
C ASP A 197 7.34 -9.84 -12.24
N ARG A 198 6.55 -9.02 -11.52
CA ARG A 198 6.39 -9.00 -10.05
C ARG A 198 4.94 -8.74 -9.63
N PRO A 199 4.56 -8.99 -8.35
CA PRO A 199 3.20 -8.75 -7.88
C PRO A 199 2.81 -7.27 -8.04
N ILE A 200 1.53 -7.03 -8.31
CA ILE A 200 0.97 -5.68 -8.39
C ILE A 200 -0.21 -5.50 -7.43
N ILE A 201 -0.50 -4.26 -7.08
CA ILE A 201 -1.66 -3.87 -6.29
C ILE A 201 -2.51 -2.90 -7.11
N THR A 202 -3.76 -3.24 -7.35
CA THR A 202 -4.68 -2.37 -8.07
C THR A 202 -6.01 -2.27 -7.34
N MET A 203 -6.61 -1.08 -7.32
CA MET A 203 -7.93 -0.91 -6.71
C MET A 203 -8.70 0.25 -7.32
N SER A 204 -10.00 0.04 -7.48
CA SER A 204 -10.98 1.07 -7.73
C SER A 204 -11.58 1.50 -6.40
N MET A 205 -11.58 2.81 -6.13
CA MET A 205 -12.03 3.37 -4.85
C MET A 205 -13.56 3.48 -4.76
N ALA A 206 -14.05 3.99 -3.64
CA ALA A 206 -15.46 4.15 -3.31
C ALA A 206 -16.28 2.85 -3.38
N ALA A 207 -17.59 2.94 -3.10
CA ALA A 207 -18.48 1.78 -3.06
C ALA A 207 -18.64 1.10 -4.44
N THR A 208 -18.63 1.89 -5.52
CA THR A 208 -18.71 1.36 -6.90
C THR A 208 -17.53 0.44 -7.22
N GLY A 209 -16.35 0.72 -6.66
CA GLY A 209 -15.11 -0.04 -6.88
C GLY A 209 -14.94 -1.27 -6.00
N ILE A 210 -15.87 -1.58 -5.09
CA ILE A 210 -15.70 -2.63 -4.07
C ILE A 210 -15.28 -3.99 -4.67
N ILE A 211 -15.82 -4.35 -5.83
CA ILE A 211 -15.50 -5.63 -6.48
C ILE A 211 -14.01 -5.78 -6.81
N SER A 212 -13.31 -4.71 -7.15
CA SER A 212 -11.88 -4.75 -7.43
C SER A 212 -11.05 -5.12 -6.19
N ARG A 213 -11.57 -4.87 -4.99
CA ARG A 213 -10.93 -5.22 -3.73
C ARG A 213 -11.15 -6.67 -3.33
N LEU A 214 -12.20 -7.30 -3.86
CA LEU A 214 -12.61 -8.67 -3.55
C LEU A 214 -12.09 -9.67 -4.57
N ALA A 215 -11.97 -9.27 -5.82
CA ALA A 215 -11.62 -10.14 -6.95
C ALA A 215 -10.11 -10.16 -7.28
N GLY A 216 -9.25 -9.76 -6.32
CA GLY A 216 -7.81 -9.66 -6.55
C GLY A 216 -7.17 -10.97 -6.99
N GLU A 217 -7.58 -12.12 -6.42
CA GLU A 217 -7.05 -13.44 -6.81
C GLU A 217 -7.39 -13.80 -8.26
N VAL A 218 -8.57 -13.38 -8.74
CA VAL A 218 -9.03 -13.66 -10.12
C VAL A 218 -8.32 -12.79 -11.14
N PHE A 219 -8.09 -11.51 -10.82
CA PHE A 219 -7.55 -10.52 -11.76
C PHE A 219 -6.06 -10.22 -11.55
N GLY A 220 -5.45 -10.68 -10.47
CA GLY A 220 -4.00 -10.58 -10.21
C GLY A 220 -3.54 -9.46 -9.28
N SER A 221 -4.43 -8.79 -8.53
CA SER A 221 -4.02 -7.87 -7.47
C SER A 221 -3.66 -8.64 -6.21
N CYS A 222 -2.40 -8.55 -5.75
CA CYS A 222 -1.86 -9.38 -4.67
C CYS A 222 -2.22 -8.93 -3.25
N LEU A 223 -2.82 -7.72 -3.10
CA LEU A 223 -3.14 -7.13 -1.80
C LEU A 223 -4.40 -6.29 -1.86
N THR A 224 -5.17 -6.31 -0.79
CA THR A 224 -6.34 -5.46 -0.59
C THR A 224 -6.35 -4.85 0.80
N PHE A 225 -7.14 -3.78 0.99
CA PHE A 225 -7.18 -3.03 2.24
C PHE A 225 -8.48 -3.27 2.99
N GLY A 226 -8.36 -3.67 4.26
CA GLY A 226 -9.46 -3.81 5.22
C GLY A 226 -9.39 -2.76 6.31
N ALA A 227 -10.52 -2.46 6.94
CA ALA A 227 -10.61 -1.55 8.09
C ALA A 227 -10.79 -2.34 9.39
N ALA A 228 -10.00 -2.01 10.43
CA ALA A 228 -10.19 -2.60 11.77
C ALA A 228 -11.35 -1.92 12.51
N LYS A 229 -11.31 -0.59 12.65
CA LYS A 229 -12.40 0.24 13.24
C LYS A 229 -12.86 1.31 12.26
N LYS A 230 -11.95 2.06 11.67
CA LYS A 230 -12.22 3.18 10.78
C LYS A 230 -11.52 2.97 9.45
N ALA A 231 -12.24 3.17 8.36
CA ALA A 231 -11.66 3.13 7.02
C ALA A 231 -10.70 4.31 6.81
N SER A 232 -9.53 4.05 6.22
CA SER A 232 -8.54 5.08 5.84
C SER A 232 -8.77 5.61 4.42
N ALA A 233 -9.63 4.94 3.65
CA ALA A 233 -9.98 5.33 2.30
C ALA A 233 -11.43 4.91 1.96
N PRO A 234 -12.08 5.56 0.99
CA PRO A 234 -13.44 5.22 0.57
C PRO A 234 -13.56 3.78 0.06
N GLY A 235 -14.61 3.07 0.49
CA GLY A 235 -14.94 1.73 -0.01
C GLY A 235 -14.16 0.58 0.65
N GLN A 236 -13.48 0.80 1.78
CA GLN A 236 -12.90 -0.28 2.57
C GLN A 236 -13.98 -1.04 3.34
N MET A 237 -13.87 -2.36 3.32
CA MET A 237 -14.70 -3.30 4.09
C MET A 237 -14.07 -3.59 5.44
N GLY A 238 -14.86 -4.01 6.42
CA GLY A 238 -14.36 -4.53 7.70
C GLY A 238 -13.43 -5.74 7.46
N VAL A 239 -12.30 -5.80 8.17
CA VAL A 239 -11.25 -6.80 7.91
C VAL A 239 -11.74 -8.24 8.02
N ASN A 240 -12.63 -8.55 8.96
CA ASN A 240 -13.16 -9.90 9.16
C ASN A 240 -14.10 -10.32 8.02
N ASP A 241 -14.98 -9.41 7.58
CA ASP A 241 -15.87 -9.66 6.45
C ASP A 241 -15.05 -9.82 5.15
N LEU A 242 -14.04 -8.98 4.96
CA LEU A 242 -13.11 -9.06 3.85
C LEU A 242 -12.43 -10.43 3.81
N LYS A 243 -11.88 -10.91 4.92
CA LYS A 243 -11.26 -12.23 5.04
C LYS A 243 -12.22 -13.34 4.64
N THR A 244 -13.46 -13.30 5.16
CA THR A 244 -14.50 -14.28 4.84
C THR A 244 -14.80 -14.34 3.34
N VAL A 245 -14.91 -13.17 2.69
CA VAL A 245 -15.18 -13.11 1.25
C VAL A 245 -14.01 -13.67 0.45
N LEU A 246 -12.76 -13.26 0.75
CA LEU A 246 -11.57 -13.74 0.04
C LEU A 246 -11.41 -15.26 0.16
N GLU A 247 -11.61 -15.83 1.37
CA GLU A 247 -11.53 -17.27 1.57
C GLU A 247 -12.66 -18.02 0.86
N THR A 248 -13.85 -17.43 0.76
CA THR A 248 -14.98 -18.02 0.03
C THR A 248 -14.69 -18.07 -1.47
N LEU A 249 -14.15 -17.00 -2.02
CA LEU A 249 -13.73 -16.97 -3.42
C LEU A 249 -12.61 -17.99 -3.68
N HIS A 250 -11.59 -18.01 -2.86
CA HIS A 250 -10.46 -18.95 -2.97
C HIS A 250 -10.89 -20.41 -3.01
N LYS A 251 -11.83 -20.81 -2.16
CA LYS A 251 -12.37 -22.18 -2.12
C LYS A 251 -13.17 -22.56 -3.37
N SER A 252 -13.51 -21.57 -4.20
CA SER A 252 -14.31 -21.75 -5.41
C SER A 252 -13.47 -21.73 -6.70
N LEU A 253 -12.17 -21.39 -6.59
CA LEU A 253 -11.19 -21.42 -7.68
C LEU A 253 -10.41 -22.74 -7.69
#